data_373fcf689ea6c8f9289116f1ba2bbaf1
#
_entry.id   373fcf689ea6c8f9289116f1ba2bbaf1
#
_cell.length_a   1.000
_cell.length_b   1.000
_cell.length_c   1.000
_cell.angle_alpha   90.00
_cell.angle_beta   90.00
_cell.angle_gamma   90.00
#
_symmetry.space_group_name_H-M   'P 1'
#
loop_
_entity.id
_entity.type
_entity.pdbx_description
1 polymer ?
#
loop_
_entity_poly.entity_id
_entity_poly.type
_entity_poly.pdbx_seq_one_letter_code
_entity_poly.pdbx_strand_id
1 'polypeptide(L)'
;MTETTADAGATQLAELGFDEALLADEVVTHAKFQAVRSPVGDFSFGLITLDNGFDHTKPNTFGPKGLLELDAALDQAAAADIKALAITGKPFIFAVGADLTGVPKITAREQALAIGRLGHRVMSRLTDFGIPTFALINGAAMG
;
A
#
# COMPACT_ATOMS: atom_id res chain seq x y z
N MET A 1 6.33 -22.62 -14.71
CA MET A 1 7.26 -21.56 -14.30
C MET A 1 6.41 -20.50 -13.62
N THR A 2 6.45 -20.43 -12.31
CA THR A 2 5.77 -19.40 -11.52
C THR A 2 6.65 -18.17 -11.53
N GLU A 3 6.33 -17.14 -12.29
CA GLU A 3 6.89 -15.81 -12.10
C GLU A 3 6.56 -15.40 -10.67
N THR A 4 7.58 -15.12 -9.90
CA THR A 4 7.45 -14.71 -8.50
C THR A 4 6.83 -13.30 -8.51
N THR A 5 5.89 -13.03 -7.62
CA THR A 5 5.22 -11.72 -7.46
C THR A 5 6.19 -10.52 -7.36
N ALA A 6 7.40 -10.78 -6.88
CA ALA A 6 8.50 -9.81 -6.82
C ALA A 6 9.02 -9.38 -8.21
N ASP A 7 9.04 -10.29 -9.18
CA ASP A 7 9.52 -10.02 -10.54
C ASP A 7 8.50 -9.19 -11.34
N ALA A 8 7.22 -9.48 -11.15
CA ALA A 8 6.14 -8.70 -11.76
C ALA A 8 6.11 -7.25 -11.23
N GLY A 9 6.34 -7.05 -9.92
CA GLY A 9 6.43 -5.73 -9.32
C GLY A 9 7.62 -4.91 -9.83
N ALA A 10 8.79 -5.55 -9.99
CA ALA A 10 9.99 -4.90 -10.52
C ALA A 10 9.79 -4.46 -11.98
N THR A 11 9.19 -5.31 -12.80
CA THR A 11 8.83 -4.99 -14.19
C THR A 11 7.86 -3.82 -14.25
N GLN A 12 6.82 -3.82 -13.43
CA GLN A 12 5.83 -2.74 -13.37
C GLN A 12 6.45 -1.40 -12.94
N LEU A 13 7.38 -1.40 -11.99
CA LEU A 13 8.09 -0.20 -11.58
C LEU A 13 8.99 0.36 -12.68
N ALA A 14 9.68 -0.51 -13.41
CA ALA A 14 10.49 -0.10 -14.56
C ALA A 14 9.63 0.52 -15.69
N GLU A 15 8.46 -0.05 -15.98
CA GLU A 15 7.49 0.49 -16.94
C GLU A 15 6.95 1.87 -16.53
N LEU A 16 6.85 2.12 -15.22
CA LEU A 16 6.45 3.42 -14.67
C LEU A 16 7.61 4.44 -14.63
N GLY A 17 8.81 4.06 -15.07
CA GLY A 17 9.98 4.92 -15.14
C GLY A 17 10.77 5.02 -13.83
N PHE A 18 10.59 4.07 -12.92
CA PHE A 18 11.39 3.97 -11.70
C PHE A 18 12.63 3.12 -11.96
N ASP A 19 13.79 3.68 -11.65
CA ASP A 19 15.04 2.93 -11.66
C ASP A 19 15.34 2.29 -10.29
N GLU A 20 16.22 1.31 -10.29
CA GLU A 20 16.59 0.57 -9.10
C GLU A 20 17.26 1.47 -8.05
N ALA A 21 18.02 2.48 -8.48
CA ALA A 21 18.70 3.41 -7.58
C ALA A 21 17.72 4.26 -6.79
N LEU A 22 16.60 4.68 -7.41
CA LEU A 22 15.53 5.42 -6.74
C LEU A 22 14.85 4.59 -5.65
N LEU A 23 14.75 3.29 -5.87
CA LEU A 23 13.99 2.35 -5.04
C LEU A 23 14.85 1.64 -3.97
N ALA A 24 16.18 1.83 -4.00
CA ALA A 24 17.13 1.03 -3.21
C ALA A 24 16.94 1.20 -1.69
N ASP A 25 16.60 2.41 -1.24
CA ASP A 25 16.52 2.73 0.20
C ASP A 25 15.08 2.69 0.75
N GLU A 26 14.09 2.36 -0.09
CA GLU A 26 12.71 2.30 0.35
C GLU A 26 12.53 1.20 1.39
N VAL A 27 12.02 1.57 2.56
CA VAL A 27 11.51 0.61 3.54
C VAL A 27 10.08 0.28 3.18
N VAL A 28 9.91 -0.85 2.51
CA VAL A 28 8.62 -1.25 1.96
C VAL A 28 7.59 -1.46 3.06
N THR A 29 6.48 -0.76 2.98
CA THR A 29 5.28 -1.05 3.78
C THR A 29 4.46 -2.10 3.05
N HIS A 30 4.44 -3.32 3.58
CA HIS A 30 3.63 -4.41 3.06
C HIS A 30 2.16 -4.19 3.42
N ALA A 31 1.27 -4.47 2.49
CA ALA A 31 -0.17 -4.45 2.68
C ALA A 31 -0.71 -5.88 2.70
N LYS A 32 -1.05 -6.36 3.89
CA LYS A 32 -1.49 -7.76 4.11
C LYS A 32 -3.03 -7.81 4.12
N PHE A 33 -3.62 -8.41 3.09
CA PHE A 33 -5.07 -8.61 3.01
C PHE A 33 -5.48 -9.91 3.69
N GLN A 34 -6.61 -9.85 4.40
CA GLN A 34 -7.33 -11.02 4.88
C GLN A 34 -8.85 -10.77 4.90
N ALA A 35 -9.63 -11.79 4.56
CA ALA A 35 -11.06 -11.78 4.78
C ALA A 35 -11.36 -12.25 6.21
N VAL A 36 -12.13 -11.45 6.96
CA VAL A 36 -12.47 -11.70 8.35
C VAL A 36 -13.99 -11.91 8.46
N ARG A 37 -14.41 -13.04 9.06
CA ARG A 37 -15.80 -13.30 9.31
C ARG A 37 -16.35 -12.35 10.37
N SER A 38 -17.51 -11.76 10.11
CA SER A 38 -18.18 -10.90 11.09
C SER A 38 -18.61 -11.71 12.32
N PRO A 39 -18.40 -11.20 13.54
CA PRO A 39 -18.92 -11.83 14.76
C PRO A 39 -20.42 -11.57 14.98
N VAL A 40 -21.02 -10.64 14.21
CA VAL A 40 -22.40 -10.16 14.45
C VAL A 40 -23.34 -10.36 13.26
N GLY A 41 -22.93 -11.13 12.25
CA GLY A 41 -23.74 -11.38 11.06
C GLY A 41 -23.10 -12.37 10.11
N ASP A 42 -23.89 -12.86 9.16
CA ASP A 42 -23.42 -13.84 8.17
C ASP A 42 -22.78 -13.15 6.94
N PHE A 43 -21.70 -12.42 7.19
CA PHE A 43 -20.89 -11.78 6.14
C PHE A 43 -19.41 -11.73 6.53
N SER A 44 -18.56 -11.48 5.57
CA SER A 44 -17.15 -11.19 5.79
C SER A 44 -16.82 -9.74 5.43
N PHE A 45 -15.83 -9.18 6.10
CA PHE A 45 -15.21 -7.93 5.70
C PHE A 45 -13.73 -8.15 5.39
N GLY A 46 -13.18 -7.33 4.51
CA GLY A 46 -11.75 -7.32 4.22
C GLY A 46 -11.00 -6.48 5.24
N LEU A 47 -9.84 -6.94 5.66
CA LEU A 47 -8.89 -6.17 6.46
C LEU A 47 -7.55 -6.12 5.75
N ILE A 48 -7.07 -4.92 5.44
CA ILE A 48 -5.69 -4.68 5.00
C ILE A 48 -4.90 -4.14 6.18
N THR A 49 -3.82 -4.84 6.53
CA THR A 49 -2.89 -4.38 7.57
C THR A 49 -1.60 -3.89 6.93
N LEU A 50 -1.25 -2.63 7.22
CA LEU A 50 0.00 -2.00 6.80
C LEU A 50 1.10 -2.28 7.80
N ASP A 51 2.20 -2.90 7.35
CA ASP A 51 3.29 -3.31 8.22
C ASP A 51 4.62 -3.37 7.46
N ASN A 52 5.60 -2.59 7.86
CA ASN A 52 6.93 -2.60 7.26
C ASN A 52 7.90 -3.58 7.96
N GLY A 53 7.41 -4.40 8.88
CA GLY A 53 8.21 -5.40 9.60
C GLY A 53 9.08 -4.86 10.74
N PHE A 54 9.09 -3.54 10.97
CA PHE A 54 9.80 -2.91 12.09
C PHE A 54 8.83 -2.57 13.23
N ASP A 55 9.35 -2.23 14.39
CA ASP A 55 8.56 -1.75 15.52
C ASP A 55 8.00 -0.32 15.28
N HIS A 56 7.38 0.26 16.30
CA HIS A 56 6.76 1.58 16.22
C HIS A 56 7.75 2.75 16.04
N THR A 57 9.05 2.54 16.25
CA THR A 57 10.07 3.59 16.04
C THR A 57 10.35 3.86 14.57
N LYS A 58 10.00 2.90 13.68
CA LYS A 58 10.13 3.05 12.24
C LYS A 58 8.73 3.07 11.61
N PRO A 59 8.22 4.24 11.22
CA PRO A 59 6.84 4.36 10.75
C PRO A 59 6.59 3.66 9.42
N ASN A 60 5.32 3.29 9.17
CA ASN A 60 4.87 2.92 7.84
C ASN A 60 4.83 4.16 6.96
N THR A 61 5.52 4.11 5.81
CA THR A 61 5.49 5.15 4.79
C THR A 61 5.20 4.53 3.43
N PHE A 62 4.70 5.32 2.48
CA PHE A 62 4.38 4.86 1.14
C PHE A 62 5.41 5.37 0.12
N GLY A 63 6.29 4.50 -0.30
CA GLY A 63 7.09 4.64 -1.51
C GLY A 63 6.46 3.88 -2.68
N PRO A 64 7.10 3.87 -3.86
CA PRO A 64 6.56 3.19 -5.03
C PRO A 64 6.30 1.69 -4.83
N LYS A 65 7.20 0.97 -4.14
CA LYS A 65 7.00 -0.45 -3.83
C LYS A 65 5.84 -0.67 -2.86
N GLY A 66 5.78 0.12 -1.78
CA GLY A 66 4.69 0.05 -0.81
C GLY A 66 3.33 0.39 -1.42
N LEU A 67 3.27 1.32 -2.39
CA LEU A 67 2.06 1.61 -3.14
C LEU A 67 1.62 0.43 -4.01
N LEU A 68 2.54 -0.28 -4.65
CA LEU A 68 2.20 -1.50 -5.42
C LEU A 68 1.75 -2.65 -4.52
N GLU A 69 2.31 -2.79 -3.32
CA GLU A 69 1.82 -3.74 -2.31
C GLU A 69 0.36 -3.45 -1.94
N LEU A 70 0.02 -2.17 -1.73
CA LEU A 70 -1.35 -1.77 -1.45
C LEU A 70 -2.27 -2.01 -2.66
N ASP A 71 -1.81 -1.72 -3.87
CA ASP A 71 -2.55 -1.97 -5.11
C ASP A 71 -2.89 -3.45 -5.27
N ALA A 72 -1.92 -4.33 -5.02
CA ALA A 72 -2.11 -5.79 -5.05
C ALA A 72 -3.07 -6.28 -3.94
N ALA A 73 -3.00 -5.71 -2.74
CA ALA A 73 -3.94 -6.04 -1.67
C ALA A 73 -5.37 -5.60 -2.00
N LEU A 74 -5.53 -4.48 -2.70
CA LEU A 74 -6.83 -4.02 -3.20
C LEU A 74 -7.39 -4.95 -4.29
N ASP A 75 -6.54 -5.54 -5.14
CA ASP A 75 -6.95 -6.56 -6.12
C ASP A 75 -7.47 -7.82 -5.42
N GLN A 76 -6.77 -8.28 -4.37
CA GLN A 76 -7.24 -9.41 -3.55
C GLN A 76 -8.58 -9.11 -2.87
N ALA A 77 -8.73 -7.91 -2.32
CA ALA A 77 -9.98 -7.46 -1.71
C ALA A 77 -11.14 -7.39 -2.72
N ALA A 78 -10.88 -6.91 -3.94
CA ALA A 78 -11.88 -6.82 -5.01
C ALA A 78 -12.34 -8.21 -5.50
N ALA A 79 -11.48 -9.21 -5.44
CA ALA A 79 -11.79 -10.59 -5.81
C ALA A 79 -12.49 -11.38 -4.69
N ALA A 80 -12.53 -10.86 -3.45
CA ALA A 80 -13.09 -11.53 -2.30
C ALA A 80 -14.59 -11.22 -2.12
N ASP A 81 -15.36 -12.18 -1.59
CA ASP A 81 -16.76 -11.93 -1.18
C ASP A 81 -16.79 -11.24 0.19
N ILE A 82 -16.66 -9.92 0.17
CA ILE A 82 -16.67 -9.06 1.36
C ILE A 82 -17.72 -7.97 1.21
N LYS A 83 -18.27 -7.51 2.33
CA LYS A 83 -19.30 -6.45 2.35
C LYS A 83 -18.77 -5.08 2.78
N ALA A 84 -17.56 -5.02 3.30
CA ALA A 84 -16.84 -3.80 3.66
C ALA A 84 -15.34 -4.06 3.60
N LEU A 85 -14.55 -3.01 3.44
CA LEU A 85 -13.10 -3.07 3.49
C LEU A 85 -12.58 -2.14 4.60
N ALA A 86 -11.74 -2.64 5.46
CA ALA A 86 -11.04 -1.85 6.46
C ALA A 86 -9.53 -1.85 6.18
N ILE A 87 -8.87 -0.74 6.49
CA ILE A 87 -7.43 -0.62 6.47
C ILE A 87 -6.93 -0.17 7.84
N THR A 88 -5.89 -0.81 8.34
CA THR A 88 -5.25 -0.49 9.62
C THR A 88 -3.74 -0.57 9.50
N GLY A 89 -3.02 -0.14 10.53
CA GLY A 89 -1.57 -0.24 10.60
C GLY A 89 -1.09 -1.22 11.66
N LYS A 90 0.22 -1.41 11.72
CA LYS A 90 0.88 -2.12 12.83
C LYS A 90 0.66 -1.39 14.16
N PRO A 91 0.93 -2.02 15.33
CA PRO A 91 0.72 -1.38 16.62
C PRO A 91 1.34 0.02 16.71
N PHE A 92 0.55 1.00 17.16
CA PHE A 92 0.88 2.42 17.38
C PHE A 92 1.16 3.24 16.11
N ILE A 93 1.20 2.64 14.92
CA ILE A 93 1.47 3.33 13.66
C ILE A 93 0.39 2.94 12.63
N PHE A 94 -0.41 3.90 12.19
CA PHE A 94 -1.29 3.69 11.04
C PHE A 94 -0.48 3.87 9.74
N ALA A 95 -0.22 5.11 9.33
CA ALA A 95 0.64 5.46 8.20
C ALA A 95 1.14 6.90 8.34
N VAL A 96 2.36 7.16 7.91
CA VAL A 96 3.04 8.46 8.06
C VAL A 96 3.48 8.97 6.69
N GLY A 97 2.49 9.19 5.83
CA GLY A 97 2.65 9.85 4.54
C GLY A 97 3.58 9.14 3.54
N ALA A 98 4.15 9.92 2.63
CA ALA A 98 5.04 9.42 1.59
C ALA A 98 6.42 9.05 2.15
N ASP A 99 7.04 8.03 1.55
CA ASP A 99 8.45 7.74 1.78
C ASP A 99 9.31 8.82 1.09
N LEU A 100 10.06 9.56 1.88
CA LEU A 100 10.92 10.62 1.40
C LEU A 100 12.37 10.17 1.13
N THR A 101 12.72 8.90 1.37
CA THR A 101 14.11 8.41 1.22
C THR A 101 14.58 8.46 -0.24
N GLY A 102 13.68 8.29 -1.19
CA GLY A 102 13.97 8.41 -2.62
C GLY A 102 14.03 9.84 -3.15
N VAL A 103 13.47 10.83 -2.43
CA VAL A 103 13.35 12.21 -2.93
C VAL A 103 14.69 12.84 -3.34
N PRO A 104 15.80 12.69 -2.59
CA PRO A 104 17.10 13.23 -3.02
C PRO A 104 17.66 12.61 -4.31
N LYS A 105 17.12 11.46 -4.72
CA LYS A 105 17.53 10.73 -5.93
C LYS A 105 16.71 11.09 -7.16
N ILE A 106 15.65 11.87 -7.02
CA ILE A 106 14.82 12.35 -8.12
C ILE A 106 15.64 13.38 -8.92
N THR A 107 15.98 13.04 -10.14
CA THR A 107 16.76 13.91 -11.03
C THR A 107 15.93 14.49 -12.18
N ALA A 108 14.75 13.92 -12.43
CA ALA A 108 13.87 14.33 -13.52
C ALA A 108 12.44 14.60 -13.01
N ARG A 109 11.81 15.61 -13.60
CA ARG A 109 10.41 15.96 -13.31
C ARG A 109 9.45 14.80 -13.54
N GLU A 110 9.73 13.99 -14.55
CA GLU A 110 8.94 12.82 -14.94
C GLU A 110 8.90 11.78 -13.83
N GLN A 111 10.01 11.56 -13.12
CA GLN A 111 10.08 10.66 -11.96
C GLN A 111 9.17 11.15 -10.82
N ALA A 112 9.20 12.43 -10.50
CA ALA A 112 8.34 13.02 -9.47
C ALA A 112 6.85 12.90 -9.84
N LEU A 113 6.52 13.15 -11.11
CA LEU A 113 5.15 12.99 -11.62
C LEU A 113 4.68 11.54 -11.59
N ALA A 114 5.56 10.58 -11.90
CA ALA A 114 5.24 9.17 -11.86
C ALA A 114 4.90 8.70 -10.41
N ILE A 115 5.68 9.14 -9.41
CA ILE A 115 5.39 8.87 -7.99
C ILE A 115 4.03 9.44 -7.61
N GLY A 116 3.78 10.71 -7.92
CA GLY A 116 2.51 11.37 -7.61
C GLY A 116 1.31 10.68 -8.28
N ARG A 117 1.43 10.32 -9.55
CA ARG A 117 0.39 9.60 -10.29
C ARG A 117 0.11 8.21 -9.72
N LEU A 118 1.17 7.48 -9.36
CA LEU A 118 1.03 6.16 -8.72
C LEU A 118 0.28 6.28 -7.39
N GLY A 119 0.69 7.23 -6.54
CA GLY A 119 0.03 7.48 -5.26
C GLY A 119 -1.44 7.85 -5.43
N HIS A 120 -1.76 8.80 -6.32
CA HIS A 120 -3.14 9.18 -6.62
C HIS A 120 -3.96 8.00 -7.14
N ARG A 121 -3.44 7.23 -8.09
CA ARG A 121 -4.12 6.06 -8.64
C ARG A 121 -4.49 5.05 -7.56
N VAL A 122 -3.53 4.68 -6.72
CA VAL A 122 -3.74 3.65 -5.70
C VAL A 122 -4.69 4.15 -4.60
N MET A 123 -4.51 5.38 -4.11
CA MET A 123 -5.36 5.93 -3.06
C MET A 123 -6.80 6.17 -3.53
N SER A 124 -7.01 6.58 -4.79
CA SER A 124 -8.36 6.73 -5.37
C SER A 124 -9.14 5.42 -5.38
N ARG A 125 -8.47 4.28 -5.51
CA ARG A 125 -9.14 2.96 -5.46
C ARG A 125 -9.85 2.72 -4.13
N LEU A 126 -9.35 3.26 -3.02
CA LEU A 126 -10.03 3.16 -1.72
C LEU A 126 -11.34 3.95 -1.71
N THR A 127 -11.38 5.12 -2.36
CA THR A 127 -12.58 5.94 -2.47
C THR A 127 -13.62 5.29 -3.40
N ASP A 128 -13.15 4.69 -4.49
CA ASP A 128 -13.99 4.17 -5.57
C ASP A 128 -14.20 2.64 -5.48
N PHE A 129 -14.00 2.05 -4.30
CA PHE A 129 -13.95 0.60 -4.13
C PHE A 129 -15.29 -0.13 -4.34
N GLY A 130 -16.41 0.60 -4.39
CA GLY A 130 -17.74 0.05 -4.67
C GLY A 130 -18.46 -0.56 -3.46
N ILE A 131 -17.78 -0.75 -2.34
CA ILE A 131 -18.33 -1.11 -1.03
C ILE A 131 -17.80 -0.15 0.04
N PRO A 132 -18.41 -0.04 1.23
CA PRO A 132 -17.92 0.84 2.29
C PRO A 132 -16.46 0.55 2.65
N THR A 133 -15.65 1.60 2.72
CA THR A 133 -14.25 1.53 3.15
C THR A 133 -14.04 2.31 4.44
N PHE A 134 -13.21 1.77 5.34
CA PHE A 134 -12.97 2.33 6.68
C PHE A 134 -11.48 2.40 6.96
N ALA A 135 -11.01 3.52 7.49
CA ALA A 135 -9.68 3.63 8.09
C ALA A 135 -9.78 3.39 9.60
N LEU A 136 -9.21 2.30 10.08
CA LEU A 136 -9.12 1.98 11.50
C LEU A 136 -7.79 2.54 12.03
N ILE A 137 -7.79 3.84 12.36
CA ILE A 137 -6.58 4.56 12.76
C ILE A 137 -6.20 4.14 14.19
N ASN A 138 -5.15 3.33 14.30
CA ASN A 138 -4.69 2.72 15.54
C ASN A 138 -3.42 3.35 16.11
N GLY A 139 -3.04 4.53 15.63
CA GLY A 139 -1.84 5.23 16.08
C GLY A 139 -1.47 6.41 15.21
N ALA A 140 -0.17 6.67 15.04
CA ALA A 140 0.31 7.81 14.27
C ALA A 140 -0.21 7.76 12.82
N ALA A 141 -0.86 8.85 12.40
CA ALA A 141 -1.37 9.07 11.07
C ALA A 141 -1.01 10.49 10.65
N MET A 142 -0.19 10.63 9.61
CA MET A 142 0.28 11.91 9.09
C MET A 142 0.38 11.83 7.55
N GLY A 143 0.26 12.99 6.88
CA GLY A 143 0.37 13.09 5.44
C GLY A 143 -0.35 14.30 4.87
#